data_2cced0a2ee20cf06f0c531ec6af0b260
#
_entry.id   2cced0a2ee20cf06f0c531ec6af0b260
#
_cell.length_a   1.000
_cell.length_b   1.000
_cell.length_c   1.000
_cell.angle_alpha   90.00
_cell.angle_beta   90.00
_cell.angle_gamma   90.00
#
_symmetry.space_group_name_H-M   'P 1'
#
loop_
_entity.id
_entity.type
_entity.pdbx_description
1 polymer ?
#
loop_
_entity_poly.entity_id
_entity_poly.type
_entity_poly.pdbx_seq_one_letter_code
_entity_poly.pdbx_strand_id
1 'polypeptide(L)'
;LKVEGLSKTVDGEKVLNNISFTINTGDKVVLLGRNDIAKTTLLQILAGELEADSGTFEWGTTTTQSYFPKDNTEFFENVDMTLIDWLRQFSSDQHEEYVRGYLGRMLFSGEEAKKQAKVLSGGEKVRCMLSRMMLAGANVLLLDNPTDHLDLESITSLNKSLIKFSGTILFTTHDHEFIETIANKLIEITPNGALEKEMEYDEYIEDEDIQARLNEMYK
;
A
#
# COMPACT_ATOMS: atom_id res chain seq x y z
N LEU A 1 -2.04 -1.92 14.48
CA LEU A 1 -2.60 -0.58 14.33
C LEU A 1 -4.01 -0.53 14.92
N LYS A 2 -4.27 0.49 15.70
CA LYS A 2 -5.61 0.84 16.17
C LYS A 2 -5.94 2.25 15.71
N VAL A 3 -7.10 2.45 15.11
CA VAL A 3 -7.62 3.75 14.66
C VAL A 3 -8.94 4.01 15.36
N GLU A 4 -9.13 5.19 15.96
CA GLU A 4 -10.31 5.54 16.75
C GLU A 4 -10.82 6.95 16.41
N GLY A 5 -12.01 7.01 15.84
CA GLY A 5 -12.76 8.24 15.57
C GLY A 5 -12.09 9.24 14.62
N LEU A 6 -11.25 8.76 13.71
CA LEU A 6 -10.43 9.59 12.85
C LEU A 6 -11.28 10.33 11.81
N SER A 7 -11.11 11.65 11.75
CA SER A 7 -11.83 12.51 10.81
C SER A 7 -10.87 13.49 10.14
N LYS A 8 -11.16 13.82 8.87
CA LYS A 8 -10.38 14.77 8.08
C LYS A 8 -11.23 15.49 7.05
N THR A 9 -11.02 16.80 6.94
CA THR A 9 -11.58 17.66 5.90
C THR A 9 -10.48 18.06 4.93
N VAL A 10 -10.73 17.91 3.64
CA VAL A 10 -9.84 18.33 2.54
C VAL A 10 -10.62 19.25 1.62
N ASP A 11 -10.08 20.42 1.32
CA ASP A 11 -10.69 21.43 0.45
C ASP A 11 -12.15 21.79 0.81
N GLY A 12 -12.48 21.77 2.11
CA GLY A 12 -13.80 22.07 2.63
C GLY A 12 -14.78 20.89 2.63
N GLU A 13 -14.40 19.74 2.10
CA GLU A 13 -15.18 18.50 2.11
C GLU A 13 -14.68 17.54 3.18
N LYS A 14 -15.58 17.00 4.00
CA LYS A 14 -15.25 16.01 5.02
C LYS A 14 -15.07 14.64 4.36
N VAL A 15 -13.83 14.26 4.08
CA VAL A 15 -13.49 13.03 3.37
C VAL A 15 -13.38 11.81 4.29
N LEU A 16 -13.00 12.02 5.56
CA LEU A 16 -13.01 10.97 6.61
C LEU A 16 -13.90 11.44 7.76
N ASN A 17 -14.82 10.58 8.19
CA ASN A 17 -15.78 10.88 9.22
C ASN A 17 -15.90 9.75 10.24
N ASN A 18 -15.30 9.96 11.43
CA ASN A 18 -15.36 9.03 12.55
C ASN A 18 -14.91 7.60 12.19
N ILE A 19 -13.80 7.48 11.47
CA ILE A 19 -13.26 6.20 11.01
C ILE A 19 -12.60 5.47 12.18
N SER A 20 -13.02 4.23 12.41
CA SER A 20 -12.44 3.37 13.45
C SER A 20 -12.30 1.94 12.93
N PHE A 21 -11.12 1.35 13.12
CA PHE A 21 -10.81 -0.05 12.77
C PHE A 21 -9.52 -0.52 13.46
N THR A 22 -9.27 -1.84 13.37
CA THR A 22 -8.06 -2.44 13.92
C THR A 22 -7.38 -3.33 12.89
N ILE A 23 -6.04 -3.26 12.81
CA ILE A 23 -5.23 -4.13 11.95
C ILE A 23 -4.23 -4.88 12.82
N ASN A 24 -4.19 -6.20 12.67
CA ASN A 24 -3.26 -7.07 13.38
C ASN A 24 -1.97 -7.28 12.56
N THR A 25 -0.93 -7.78 13.24
CA THR A 25 0.32 -8.14 12.58
C THR A 25 0.08 -9.27 11.57
N GLY A 26 0.55 -9.07 10.35
CA GLY A 26 0.40 -10.04 9.26
C GLY A 26 -0.88 -9.87 8.42
N ASP A 27 -1.82 -9.01 8.84
CA ASP A 27 -3.01 -8.72 8.03
C ASP A 27 -2.64 -8.13 6.66
N LYS A 28 -3.36 -8.56 5.64
CA LYS A 28 -3.32 -8.02 4.28
C LYS A 28 -4.64 -7.31 4.03
N VAL A 29 -4.62 -6.00 4.22
CA VAL A 29 -5.84 -5.19 4.29
C VAL A 29 -6.01 -4.39 3.00
N VAL A 30 -7.15 -4.54 2.34
CA VAL A 30 -7.55 -3.62 1.28
C VAL A 30 -8.47 -2.53 1.84
N LEU A 31 -8.16 -1.28 1.49
CA LEU A 31 -9.06 -0.15 1.71
C LEU A 31 -9.99 -0.01 0.52
N LEU A 32 -11.26 -0.20 0.76
CA LEU A 32 -12.36 -0.01 -0.20
C LEU A 32 -13.07 1.32 0.05
N GLY A 33 -13.89 1.73 -0.89
CA GLY A 33 -14.70 2.94 -0.78
C GLY A 33 -14.79 3.70 -2.10
N ARG A 34 -15.88 4.45 -2.26
CA ARG A 34 -16.19 5.19 -3.50
C ARG A 34 -15.36 6.46 -3.67
N ASN A 35 -14.77 6.98 -2.58
CA ASN A 35 -13.97 8.20 -2.58
C ASN A 35 -12.48 7.88 -2.49
N ASP A 36 -11.76 8.01 -3.61
CA ASP A 36 -10.32 7.76 -3.67
C ASP A 36 -9.52 8.78 -2.84
N ILE A 37 -9.99 10.03 -2.74
CA ILE A 37 -9.36 11.04 -1.90
C ILE A 37 -9.39 10.61 -0.43
N ALA A 38 -10.50 10.03 0.03
CA ALA A 38 -10.61 9.53 1.40
C ALA A 38 -9.59 8.42 1.69
N LYS A 39 -9.42 7.48 0.76
CA LYS A 39 -8.46 6.37 0.90
C LYS A 39 -7.01 6.86 0.93
N THR A 40 -6.63 7.70 -0.02
CA THR A 40 -5.29 8.34 -0.07
C THR A 40 -5.04 9.17 1.19
N THR A 41 -6.00 10.00 1.62
CA THR A 41 -5.91 10.82 2.83
C THR A 41 -5.66 9.95 4.08
N LEU A 42 -6.38 8.83 4.20
CA LEU A 42 -6.17 7.90 5.31
C LEU A 42 -4.75 7.31 5.30
N LEU A 43 -4.26 6.87 4.14
CA LEU A 43 -2.89 6.35 4.02
C LEU A 43 -1.84 7.39 4.39
N GLN A 44 -2.00 8.64 3.95
CA GLN A 44 -1.09 9.76 4.28
C GLN A 44 -1.09 10.07 5.79
N ILE A 45 -2.27 10.04 6.43
CA ILE A 45 -2.35 10.23 7.89
C ILE A 45 -1.62 9.10 8.61
N LEU A 46 -1.86 7.85 8.23
CA LEU A 46 -1.22 6.67 8.83
C LEU A 46 0.29 6.64 8.59
N ALA A 47 0.75 7.20 7.47
CA ALA A 47 2.17 7.39 7.15
C ALA A 47 2.82 8.54 7.95
N GLY A 48 2.02 9.41 8.57
CA GLY A 48 2.52 10.60 9.27
C GLY A 48 2.82 11.79 8.36
N GLU A 49 2.37 11.76 7.10
CA GLU A 49 2.54 12.86 6.13
C GLU A 49 1.45 13.93 6.25
N LEU A 50 0.32 13.58 6.85
CA LEU A 50 -0.82 14.46 7.03
C LEU A 50 -1.40 14.29 8.44
N GLU A 51 -1.80 15.40 9.08
CA GLU A 51 -2.47 15.38 10.38
C GLU A 51 -3.98 15.20 10.24
N ALA A 52 -4.59 14.39 11.12
CA ALA A 52 -6.03 14.28 11.23
C ALA A 52 -6.62 15.53 11.90
N ASP A 53 -7.88 15.88 11.58
CA ASP A 53 -8.58 16.96 12.27
C ASP A 53 -9.06 16.53 13.67
N SER A 54 -9.40 15.26 13.82
CA SER A 54 -9.78 14.65 15.10
C SER A 54 -9.61 13.14 15.07
N GLY A 55 -9.69 12.51 16.24
CA GLY A 55 -9.43 11.08 16.42
C GLY A 55 -7.95 10.79 16.64
N THR A 56 -7.63 9.53 16.82
CA THR A 56 -6.28 9.06 17.10
C THR A 56 -5.98 7.77 16.37
N PHE A 57 -4.69 7.51 16.14
CA PHE A 57 -4.24 6.18 15.72
C PHE A 57 -2.93 5.83 16.43
N GLU A 58 -2.71 4.55 16.64
CA GLU A 58 -1.53 4.04 17.32
C GLU A 58 -0.99 2.79 16.60
N TRP A 59 0.27 2.86 16.20
CA TRP A 59 1.02 1.72 15.70
C TRP A 59 1.58 0.88 16.87
N GLY A 60 1.75 -0.41 16.65
CA GLY A 60 2.46 -1.27 17.61
C GLY A 60 3.92 -0.80 17.81
N THR A 61 4.47 -1.05 18.99
CA THR A 61 5.81 -0.57 19.40
C THR A 61 6.96 -1.07 18.52
N THR A 62 6.77 -2.18 17.81
CA THR A 62 7.76 -2.78 16.90
C THR A 62 7.50 -2.48 15.44
N THR A 63 6.53 -1.60 15.15
CA THR A 63 6.14 -1.27 13.78
C THR A 63 7.14 -0.31 13.14
N THR A 64 7.60 -0.70 11.95
CA THR A 64 8.31 0.16 11.01
C THR A 64 7.49 0.22 9.73
N GLN A 65 6.79 1.31 9.53
CA GLN A 65 5.96 1.52 8.35
C GLN A 65 6.75 2.20 7.24
N SER A 66 6.36 1.93 6.00
CA SER A 66 6.81 2.66 4.83
C SER A 66 5.65 2.90 3.87
N TYR A 67 5.61 4.10 3.30
CA TYR A 67 4.53 4.54 2.43
C TYR A 67 4.98 4.57 0.97
N PHE A 68 4.17 3.99 0.11
CA PHE A 68 4.28 4.06 -1.34
C PHE A 68 3.20 5.02 -1.86
N PRO A 69 3.57 6.25 -2.27
CA PRO A 69 2.61 7.23 -2.74
C PRO A 69 2.11 6.88 -4.14
N LYS A 70 0.93 7.38 -4.48
CA LYS A 70 0.31 7.21 -5.80
C LYS A 70 1.20 7.70 -6.93
N ASP A 71 1.92 8.82 -6.74
CA ASP A 71 2.95 9.31 -7.65
C ASP A 71 4.35 9.07 -7.07
N ASN A 72 5.14 8.26 -7.76
CA ASN A 72 6.52 7.92 -7.38
C ASN A 72 7.54 8.37 -8.43
N THR A 73 7.13 9.20 -9.38
CA THR A 73 7.95 9.62 -10.53
C THR A 73 9.25 10.32 -10.09
N GLU A 74 9.20 11.16 -9.09
CA GLU A 74 10.34 11.92 -8.56
C GLU A 74 11.54 11.05 -8.13
N PHE A 75 11.29 9.81 -7.70
CA PHE A 75 12.35 8.90 -7.26
C PHE A 75 13.22 8.35 -8.40
N PHE A 76 12.76 8.48 -9.64
CA PHE A 76 13.41 7.90 -10.83
C PHE A 76 13.75 8.91 -11.91
N GLU A 77 13.20 10.14 -11.85
CA GLU A 77 13.51 11.18 -12.81
C GLU A 77 14.97 11.62 -12.72
N ASN A 78 15.61 11.71 -13.89
CA ASN A 78 17.01 12.15 -14.02
C ASN A 78 18.03 11.32 -13.23
N VAL A 79 17.69 10.08 -12.86
CA VAL A 79 18.57 9.20 -12.10
C VAL A 79 19.43 8.38 -13.05
N ASP A 80 20.70 8.75 -13.17
CA ASP A 80 21.69 8.19 -14.12
C ASP A 80 22.57 7.15 -13.42
N MET A 81 21.97 6.18 -12.72
CA MET A 81 22.68 5.11 -12.02
C MET A 81 21.98 3.76 -12.22
N THR A 82 22.72 2.68 -11.97
CA THR A 82 22.14 1.34 -12.01
C THR A 82 21.12 1.16 -10.90
N LEU A 83 20.20 0.20 -11.06
CA LEU A 83 19.20 -0.13 -10.06
C LEU A 83 19.85 -0.55 -8.72
N ILE A 84 20.97 -1.27 -8.80
CA ILE A 84 21.76 -1.66 -7.62
C ILE A 84 22.30 -0.42 -6.91
N ASP A 85 22.90 0.52 -7.63
CA ASP A 85 23.48 1.71 -7.03
C ASP A 85 22.39 2.66 -6.49
N TRP A 86 21.26 2.73 -7.18
CA TRP A 86 20.11 3.48 -6.71
C TRP A 86 19.58 2.92 -5.38
N LEU A 87 19.39 1.60 -5.29
CA LEU A 87 18.89 0.96 -4.07
C LEU A 87 19.92 1.02 -2.93
N ARG A 88 21.21 0.91 -3.26
CA ARG A 88 22.33 0.97 -2.30
C ARG A 88 22.32 2.27 -1.48
N GLN A 89 21.87 3.39 -2.04
CA GLN A 89 21.80 4.67 -1.32
C GLN A 89 20.91 4.60 -0.06
N PHE A 90 19.95 3.68 -0.04
CA PHE A 90 19.01 3.50 1.07
C PHE A 90 19.41 2.36 2.01
N SER A 91 20.56 1.72 1.78
CA SER A 91 21.04 0.57 2.53
C SER A 91 22.07 0.97 3.57
N SER A 92 21.93 0.45 4.78
CA SER A 92 22.98 0.50 5.79
C SER A 92 24.16 -0.43 5.45
N ASP A 93 23.90 -1.52 4.75
CA ASP A 93 24.92 -2.44 4.22
C ASP A 93 25.17 -2.14 2.74
N GLN A 94 26.42 -1.82 2.42
CA GLN A 94 26.85 -1.40 1.08
C GLN A 94 27.27 -2.57 0.16
N HIS A 95 27.27 -3.82 0.65
CA HIS A 95 27.64 -4.96 -0.15
C HIS A 95 26.60 -5.22 -1.25
N GLU A 96 27.08 -5.43 -2.46
CA GLU A 96 26.22 -5.63 -3.62
C GLU A 96 25.29 -6.84 -3.47
N GLU A 97 25.80 -7.95 -2.92
CA GLU A 97 25.01 -9.16 -2.70
C GLU A 97 23.82 -8.93 -1.76
N TYR A 98 24.01 -8.09 -0.74
CA TYR A 98 22.93 -7.72 0.19
C TYR A 98 21.83 -6.97 -0.54
N VAL A 99 22.20 -5.92 -1.30
CA VAL A 99 21.26 -5.09 -2.07
C VAL A 99 20.54 -5.92 -3.14
N ARG A 100 21.28 -6.78 -3.87
CA ARG A 100 20.73 -7.71 -4.86
C ARG A 100 19.71 -8.67 -4.25
N GLY A 101 19.90 -9.08 -2.99
CA GLY A 101 18.95 -9.92 -2.27
C GLY A 101 17.55 -9.30 -2.19
N TYR A 102 17.45 -7.99 -1.96
CA TYR A 102 16.16 -7.28 -1.93
C TYR A 102 15.54 -7.12 -3.33
N LEU A 103 16.35 -6.82 -4.35
CA LEU A 103 15.88 -6.82 -5.74
C LEU A 103 15.37 -8.20 -6.15
N GLY A 104 16.08 -9.26 -5.78
CA GLY A 104 15.67 -10.65 -6.06
C GLY A 104 14.33 -11.03 -5.40
N ARG A 105 14.04 -10.52 -4.20
CA ARG A 105 12.72 -10.71 -3.54
C ARG A 105 11.58 -10.11 -4.35
N MET A 106 11.86 -9.02 -5.09
CA MET A 106 10.94 -8.37 -6.01
C MET A 106 11.09 -8.86 -7.46
N LEU A 107 11.64 -10.06 -7.63
CA LEU A 107 11.74 -10.76 -8.91
C LEU A 107 12.58 -10.05 -9.98
N PHE A 108 13.56 -9.23 -9.58
CA PHE A 108 14.57 -8.75 -10.51
C PHE A 108 15.63 -9.83 -10.76
N SER A 109 15.84 -10.17 -12.02
CA SER A 109 16.92 -11.05 -12.43
C SER A 109 18.31 -10.37 -12.34
N GLY A 110 19.38 -11.15 -12.46
CA GLY A 110 20.74 -10.61 -12.39
C GLY A 110 21.04 -9.50 -13.39
N GLU A 111 20.52 -9.59 -14.61
CA GLU A 111 20.72 -8.59 -15.67
C GLU A 111 19.78 -7.39 -15.50
N GLU A 112 18.55 -7.61 -15.06
CA GLU A 112 17.61 -6.52 -14.79
C GLU A 112 18.10 -5.58 -13.68
N ALA A 113 18.78 -6.11 -12.68
CA ALA A 113 19.39 -5.32 -11.61
C ALA A 113 20.48 -4.36 -12.08
N LYS A 114 21.03 -4.55 -13.28
CA LYS A 114 22.03 -3.67 -13.91
C LYS A 114 21.43 -2.58 -14.77
N LYS A 115 20.12 -2.58 -15.03
CA LYS A 115 19.45 -1.52 -15.78
C LYS A 115 19.63 -0.18 -15.07
N GLN A 116 19.62 0.89 -15.85
CA GLN A 116 19.59 2.25 -15.28
C GLN A 116 18.20 2.57 -14.75
N ALA A 117 18.14 3.25 -13.60
CA ALA A 117 16.88 3.58 -12.94
C ALA A 117 15.93 4.41 -13.83
N LYS A 118 16.45 5.27 -14.68
CA LYS A 118 15.68 6.12 -15.60
C LYS A 118 14.94 5.37 -16.72
N VAL A 119 15.35 4.14 -17.07
CA VAL A 119 14.74 3.36 -18.17
C VAL A 119 13.78 2.28 -17.69
N LEU A 120 13.46 2.27 -16.40
CA LEU A 120 12.54 1.30 -15.82
C LEU A 120 11.11 1.49 -16.33
N SER A 121 10.43 0.37 -16.62
CA SER A 121 8.98 0.37 -16.85
C SER A 121 8.23 0.75 -15.56
N GLY A 122 6.94 1.07 -15.67
CA GLY A 122 6.10 1.38 -14.51
C GLY A 122 6.15 0.26 -13.45
N GLY A 123 5.98 -0.99 -13.86
CA GLY A 123 6.03 -2.14 -12.95
C GLY A 123 7.42 -2.37 -12.33
N GLU A 124 8.48 -2.13 -13.07
CA GLU A 124 9.84 -2.19 -12.52
C GLU A 124 10.07 -1.10 -11.48
N LYS A 125 9.58 0.13 -11.71
CA LYS A 125 9.63 1.23 -10.73
C LYS A 125 8.92 0.86 -9.44
N VAL A 126 7.70 0.33 -9.52
CA VAL A 126 6.92 -0.11 -8.34
C VAL A 126 7.67 -1.18 -7.56
N ARG A 127 8.16 -2.24 -8.22
CA ARG A 127 8.93 -3.31 -7.58
C ARG A 127 10.23 -2.81 -6.97
N CYS A 128 10.87 -1.83 -7.61
CA CYS A 128 12.07 -1.18 -7.10
C CYS A 128 11.79 -0.36 -5.82
N MET A 129 10.71 0.41 -5.80
CA MET A 129 10.26 1.12 -4.60
C MET A 129 9.95 0.17 -3.44
N LEU A 130 9.29 -0.96 -3.71
CA LEU A 130 9.03 -1.99 -2.68
C LEU A 130 10.35 -2.59 -2.15
N SER A 131 11.34 -2.84 -3.02
CA SER A 131 12.68 -3.26 -2.59
C SER A 131 13.30 -2.24 -1.62
N ARG A 132 13.18 -0.95 -1.91
CA ARG A 132 13.63 0.15 -1.04
C ARG A 132 12.91 0.15 0.30
N MET A 133 11.58 0.01 0.31
CA MET A 133 10.77 -0.01 1.52
C MET A 133 11.17 -1.17 2.44
N MET A 134 11.36 -2.35 1.87
CA MET A 134 11.80 -3.52 2.63
C MET A 134 13.25 -3.40 3.10
N LEU A 135 14.13 -2.82 2.29
CA LEU A 135 15.53 -2.55 2.66
C LEU A 135 15.63 -1.60 3.86
N ALA A 136 14.71 -0.64 3.95
CA ALA A 136 14.58 0.25 5.11
C ALA A 136 14.04 -0.45 6.37
N GLY A 137 13.78 -1.77 6.31
CA GLY A 137 13.30 -2.57 7.43
C GLY A 137 11.79 -2.44 7.69
N ALA A 138 11.01 -1.99 6.71
CA ALA A 138 9.57 -1.90 6.85
C ALA A 138 8.95 -3.28 7.08
N ASN A 139 8.17 -3.42 8.16
CA ASN A 139 7.31 -4.57 8.44
C ASN A 139 5.82 -4.26 8.22
N VAL A 140 5.52 -3.01 7.87
CA VAL A 140 4.21 -2.56 7.39
C VAL A 140 4.38 -1.77 6.10
N LEU A 141 3.67 -2.16 5.05
CA LEU A 141 3.63 -1.47 3.77
C LEU A 141 2.28 -0.77 3.61
N LEU A 142 2.32 0.53 3.36
CA LEU A 142 1.16 1.35 3.00
C LEU A 142 1.25 1.65 1.51
N LEU A 143 0.36 1.09 0.69
CA LEU A 143 0.47 1.13 -0.77
C LEU A 143 -0.75 1.84 -1.38
N ASP A 144 -0.53 3.02 -1.96
CA ASP A 144 -1.60 3.79 -2.62
C ASP A 144 -1.63 3.49 -4.12
N ASN A 145 -2.60 2.70 -4.56
CA ASN A 145 -2.81 2.27 -5.94
C ASN A 145 -1.52 1.76 -6.64
N PRO A 146 -0.82 0.77 -6.09
CA PRO A 146 0.45 0.31 -6.64
C PRO A 146 0.31 -0.39 -8.00
N THR A 147 -0.91 -0.68 -8.44
CA THR A 147 -1.22 -1.31 -9.73
C THR A 147 -1.56 -0.31 -10.83
N ASP A 148 -1.71 0.98 -10.51
CA ASP A 148 -2.07 1.99 -11.50
C ASP A 148 -1.05 2.06 -12.64
N HIS A 149 -1.56 2.06 -13.88
CA HIS A 149 -0.76 2.15 -15.11
C HIS A 149 0.22 0.99 -15.36
N LEU A 150 0.04 -0.15 -14.67
CA LEU A 150 0.84 -1.33 -14.90
C LEU A 150 0.19 -2.26 -15.94
N ASP A 151 1.04 -2.94 -16.72
CA ASP A 151 0.60 -4.04 -17.55
C ASP A 151 0.34 -5.32 -16.71
N LEU A 152 -0.36 -6.28 -17.28
CA LEU A 152 -0.77 -7.52 -16.61
C LEU A 152 0.43 -8.33 -16.08
N GLU A 153 1.55 -8.35 -16.79
CA GLU A 153 2.76 -9.06 -16.36
C GLU A 153 3.37 -8.42 -15.13
N SER A 154 3.43 -7.08 -15.11
CA SER A 154 3.90 -6.30 -13.96
C SER A 154 3.00 -6.47 -12.74
N ILE A 155 1.67 -6.45 -12.90
CA ILE A 155 0.70 -6.72 -11.82
C ILE A 155 0.91 -8.12 -11.27
N THR A 156 1.05 -9.13 -12.13
CA THR A 156 1.30 -10.52 -11.72
C THR A 156 2.60 -10.66 -10.92
N SER A 157 3.66 -9.99 -11.36
CA SER A 157 4.96 -10.01 -10.68
C SER A 157 4.90 -9.31 -9.32
N LEU A 158 4.21 -8.18 -9.24
CA LEU A 158 3.95 -7.44 -8.00
C LEU A 158 3.15 -8.29 -7.01
N ASN A 159 2.06 -8.91 -7.47
CA ASN A 159 1.22 -9.80 -6.69
C ASN A 159 2.02 -10.93 -6.05
N LYS A 160 2.81 -11.68 -6.87
CA LYS A 160 3.69 -12.75 -6.39
C LYS A 160 4.68 -12.28 -5.32
N SER A 161 5.16 -11.05 -5.43
CA SER A 161 6.10 -10.46 -4.48
C SER A 161 5.42 -10.12 -3.15
N LEU A 162 4.22 -9.53 -3.20
CA LEU A 162 3.46 -9.14 -2.01
C LEU A 162 2.88 -10.35 -1.24
N ILE A 163 2.49 -11.41 -1.93
CA ILE A 163 2.07 -12.68 -1.29
C ILE A 163 3.20 -13.26 -0.41
N LYS A 164 4.47 -13.12 -0.84
CA LYS A 164 5.63 -13.60 -0.09
C LYS A 164 6.06 -12.68 1.05
N PHE A 165 5.57 -11.47 1.09
CA PHE A 165 5.91 -10.53 2.17
C PHE A 165 5.22 -10.97 3.47
N SER A 166 6.00 -11.25 4.51
CA SER A 166 5.49 -11.76 5.80
C SER A 166 4.91 -10.70 6.72
N GLY A 167 5.14 -9.41 6.43
CA GLY A 167 4.63 -8.28 7.22
C GLY A 167 3.17 -7.93 6.91
N THR A 168 2.70 -6.85 7.48
CA THR A 168 1.37 -6.29 7.26
C THR A 168 1.34 -5.42 6.01
N ILE A 169 0.27 -5.50 5.23
CA ILE A 169 0.04 -4.64 4.07
C ILE A 169 -1.30 -3.94 4.22
N LEU A 170 -1.33 -2.63 3.99
CA LEU A 170 -2.54 -1.85 3.83
C LEU A 170 -2.48 -1.20 2.45
N PHE A 171 -3.42 -1.48 1.59
CA PHE A 171 -3.35 -1.05 0.19
C PHE A 171 -4.69 -0.59 -0.37
N THR A 172 -4.62 0.22 -1.41
CA THR A 172 -5.75 0.57 -2.28
C THR A 172 -5.48 0.03 -3.68
N THR A 173 -6.50 -0.36 -4.40
CA THR A 173 -6.45 -0.73 -5.81
C THR A 173 -7.84 -0.83 -6.39
N HIS A 174 -7.96 -0.77 -7.72
CA HIS A 174 -9.19 -1.06 -8.47
C HIS A 174 -9.14 -2.44 -9.17
N ASP A 175 -8.04 -3.16 -9.00
CA ASP A 175 -7.84 -4.48 -9.60
C ASP A 175 -8.46 -5.56 -8.72
N HIS A 176 -9.55 -6.18 -9.20
CA HIS A 176 -10.30 -7.20 -8.49
C HIS A 176 -9.44 -8.44 -8.17
N GLU A 177 -8.71 -8.96 -9.17
CA GLU A 177 -7.88 -10.15 -8.99
C GLU A 177 -6.75 -9.90 -8.00
N PHE A 178 -6.21 -8.68 -7.99
CA PHE A 178 -5.19 -8.28 -7.04
C PHE A 178 -5.74 -8.26 -5.60
N ILE A 179 -6.97 -7.75 -5.40
CA ILE A 179 -7.63 -7.80 -4.08
C ILE A 179 -7.83 -9.24 -3.65
N GLU A 180 -8.46 -10.06 -4.50
CA GLU A 180 -8.83 -11.44 -4.18
C GLU A 180 -7.63 -12.31 -3.81
N THR A 181 -6.50 -12.08 -4.45
CA THR A 181 -5.30 -12.90 -4.23
C THR A 181 -4.44 -12.45 -3.04
N ILE A 182 -4.57 -11.21 -2.58
CA ILE A 182 -3.73 -10.66 -1.50
C ILE A 182 -4.51 -10.42 -0.21
N ALA A 183 -5.71 -9.83 -0.29
CA ALA A 183 -6.43 -9.38 0.89
C ALA A 183 -7.01 -10.55 1.68
N ASN A 184 -6.83 -10.50 3.00
CA ASN A 184 -7.55 -11.36 3.95
C ASN A 184 -8.45 -10.53 4.88
N LYS A 185 -8.46 -9.22 4.70
CA LYS A 185 -9.25 -8.28 5.47
C LYS A 185 -9.64 -7.08 4.61
N LEU A 186 -10.87 -6.65 4.75
CA LEU A 186 -11.50 -5.59 3.97
C LEU A 186 -11.95 -4.48 4.92
N ILE A 187 -11.59 -3.24 4.59
CA ILE A 187 -12.06 -2.06 5.31
C ILE A 187 -12.64 -1.09 4.28
N GLU A 188 -13.96 -0.90 4.31
CA GLU A 188 -14.62 0.04 3.43
C GLU A 188 -14.86 1.38 4.14
N ILE A 189 -14.31 2.44 3.54
CA ILE A 189 -14.44 3.81 4.02
C ILE A 189 -15.67 4.43 3.39
N THR A 190 -16.59 4.89 4.24
CA THR A 190 -17.85 5.52 3.83
C THR A 190 -17.98 6.91 4.45
N PRO A 191 -18.92 7.75 3.96
CA PRO A 191 -19.22 9.05 4.59
C PRO A 191 -19.64 8.96 6.06
N ASN A 192 -20.11 7.80 6.51
CA ASN A 192 -20.63 7.58 7.87
C ASN A 192 -19.82 6.57 8.68
N GLY A 193 -18.51 6.47 8.43
CA GLY A 193 -17.60 5.61 9.16
C GLY A 193 -16.94 4.54 8.32
N ALA A 194 -16.43 3.50 8.95
CA ALA A 194 -15.78 2.37 8.28
C ALA A 194 -16.52 1.05 8.57
N LEU A 195 -16.55 0.18 7.57
CA LEU A 195 -17.01 -1.21 7.72
C LEU A 195 -15.81 -2.15 7.59
N GLU A 196 -15.53 -2.92 8.63
CA GLU A 196 -14.44 -3.88 8.71
C GLU A 196 -14.97 -5.30 8.58
N LYS A 197 -14.36 -6.13 7.71
CA LYS A 197 -14.69 -7.55 7.49
C LYS A 197 -13.43 -8.38 7.23
N GLU A 198 -13.44 -9.60 7.79
CA GLU A 198 -12.43 -10.64 7.53
C GLU A 198 -13.10 -11.75 6.73
N MET A 199 -13.01 -11.65 5.40
CA MET A 199 -13.59 -12.57 4.44
C MET A 199 -12.98 -12.38 3.06
N GLU A 200 -13.22 -13.29 2.13
CA GLU A 200 -12.84 -13.17 0.73
C GLU A 200 -13.59 -12.01 0.05
N TYR A 201 -12.97 -11.40 -0.93
CA TYR A 201 -13.55 -10.22 -1.59
C TYR A 201 -14.81 -10.57 -2.40
N ASP A 202 -14.82 -11.71 -3.08
CA ASP A 202 -15.99 -12.17 -3.84
C ASP A 202 -17.20 -12.41 -2.92
N GLU A 203 -16.99 -13.03 -1.75
CA GLU A 203 -18.06 -13.18 -0.76
C GLU A 203 -18.59 -11.82 -0.26
N TYR A 204 -17.69 -10.85 -0.04
CA TYR A 204 -18.05 -9.52 0.41
C TYR A 204 -18.94 -8.76 -0.56
N ILE A 205 -18.67 -8.84 -1.86
CA ILE A 205 -19.48 -8.15 -2.87
C ILE A 205 -20.82 -8.83 -3.12
N GLU A 206 -20.93 -10.15 -2.86
CA GLU A 206 -22.16 -10.93 -3.06
C GLU A 206 -23.06 -10.98 -1.81
N ASP A 207 -22.55 -10.64 -0.62
CA ASP A 207 -23.32 -10.68 0.63
C ASP A 207 -24.37 -9.55 0.69
N GLU A 208 -25.65 -9.94 0.61
CA GLU A 208 -26.79 -9.01 0.57
C GLU A 208 -26.90 -8.17 1.85
N ASP A 209 -26.59 -8.72 3.02
CA ASP A 209 -26.66 -8.01 4.31
C ASP A 209 -25.57 -6.95 4.40
N ILE A 210 -24.37 -7.26 3.94
CA ILE A 210 -23.27 -6.31 3.86
C ILE A 210 -23.61 -5.19 2.89
N GLN A 211 -24.11 -5.51 1.70
CA GLN A 211 -24.48 -4.52 0.69
C GLN A 211 -25.64 -3.62 1.17
N ALA A 212 -26.61 -4.16 1.86
CA ALA A 212 -27.70 -3.38 2.48
C ALA A 212 -27.14 -2.39 3.52
N ARG A 213 -26.25 -2.85 4.40
CA ARG A 213 -25.59 -2.00 5.41
C ARG A 213 -24.73 -0.91 4.78
N LEU A 214 -23.96 -1.22 3.74
CA LEU A 214 -23.16 -0.24 2.99
C LEU A 214 -24.05 0.84 2.36
N ASN A 215 -25.19 0.44 1.77
CA ASN A 215 -26.13 1.40 1.20
C ASN A 215 -26.67 2.39 2.22
N GLU A 216 -26.81 2.00 3.49
CA GLU A 216 -27.17 2.91 4.58
C GLU A 216 -26.00 3.82 4.96
N MET A 217 -24.78 3.28 5.02
CA MET A 217 -23.58 4.04 5.39
C MET A 217 -23.14 5.05 4.29
N TYR A 218 -23.61 4.88 3.07
CA TYR A 218 -23.38 5.82 1.96
C TYR A 218 -24.45 6.89 1.78
N LYS A 219 -25.55 6.86 2.56
CA LYS A 219 -26.57 7.91 2.61
C LYS A 219 -26.13 9.07 3.50
#